data_e34b82ac5fc8e97fc4ba4d920b13910b
#
_entry.id   e34b82ac5fc8e97fc4ba4d920b13910b
#
_cell.length_a   1.000
_cell.length_b   1.000
_cell.length_c   1.000
_cell.angle_alpha   90.00
_cell.angle_beta   90.00
_cell.angle_gamma   90.00
#
_symmetry.space_group_name_H-M   'P 1'
#
loop_
_entity.id
_entity.type
_entity.pdbx_description
1 polymer ?
#
loop_
_entity_poly.entity_id
_entity_poly.type
_entity_poly.pdbx_seq_one_letter_code
_entity_poly.pdbx_strand_id
1 'polypeptide(L)'
;MKILDNDDLAFEVEFMTCVIDKADNLVVVDCDSHFSDFVGVHPSKIKQGKLFLHDVLVPKERENIMRCICKKNSPYIYFDFYLKNKEQNYIYVHCTGQNVEGTTLCRLTMADVSRSVEKSEKLKETAKEMNNLIDLVTGGVCLFKVNKDMHFEPLYLNSACCRFFDTTKENYKNQIYRLDELIYPDDRSLVFQAIGNSMATKKPIDIEIRINRHKNEFIWVKMNSAIQRYDSDKCPVFHAIFTDITRVKQEEEEADRQTDTMVSLFKNLPGPLFCTSLEEPFKLDVVSEDFIKLLGFTRKELFERYNGDLANLISAREIVMATHAIETQSQTSNVTKTTYSLKIKGGKHLVVVERRKIIESPDGKKSTIGMVRDITSMHLDEDFDI
;
A
#
# COMPACT_ATOMS: atom_id res chain seq x y z
N MET A 1 -20.05 21.84 38.28
CA MET A 1 -18.58 21.85 38.03
C MET A 1 -18.40 21.52 36.55
N LYS A 2 -17.81 22.40 35.74
CA LYS A 2 -17.59 22.15 34.31
C LYS A 2 -16.27 21.40 34.14
N ILE A 3 -16.32 20.20 33.59
CA ILE A 3 -15.14 19.47 33.18
C ILE A 3 -14.96 19.80 31.70
N LEU A 4 -13.90 20.56 31.37
CA LEU A 4 -13.51 20.86 30.00
C LEU A 4 -12.83 19.62 29.42
N ASP A 5 -13.49 18.94 28.49
CA ASP A 5 -12.84 17.99 27.61
C ASP A 5 -12.36 18.76 26.37
N ASN A 6 -11.25 18.33 25.75
CA ASN A 6 -10.53 19.07 24.68
C ASN A 6 -11.31 19.29 23.36
N ASP A 7 -12.56 18.87 23.30
CA ASP A 7 -13.50 19.14 22.21
C ASP A 7 -14.67 19.97 22.75
N ASP A 8 -14.59 21.26 22.77
CA ASP A 8 -15.57 22.34 22.95
C ASP A 8 -17.03 22.02 23.35
N LEU A 9 -17.28 20.91 24.04
CA LEU A 9 -18.56 20.53 24.62
C LEU A 9 -18.44 20.44 26.13
N ALA A 10 -18.74 21.54 26.81
CA ALA A 10 -18.92 21.54 28.25
C ALA A 10 -20.13 20.66 28.59
N PHE A 11 -19.88 19.48 29.15
CA PHE A 11 -20.94 18.66 29.73
C PHE A 11 -21.26 19.19 31.14
N GLU A 12 -22.48 19.62 31.35
CA GLU A 12 -23.01 19.79 32.71
C GLU A 12 -23.26 18.40 33.29
N VAL A 13 -22.40 17.97 34.21
CA VAL A 13 -22.61 16.73 34.97
C VAL A 13 -23.53 17.08 36.13
N GLU A 14 -24.78 16.60 36.10
CA GLU A 14 -25.68 16.69 37.21
C GLU A 14 -25.30 15.65 38.27
N PHE A 15 -25.04 16.14 39.48
CA PHE A 15 -24.76 15.29 40.62
C PHE A 15 -26.04 15.04 41.42
N MET A 16 -26.26 13.79 41.77
CA MET A 16 -27.33 13.35 42.67
C MET A 16 -26.71 12.93 44.00
N THR A 17 -27.29 13.34 45.09
CA THR A 17 -26.77 13.00 46.42
C THR A 17 -27.86 12.36 47.30
N CYS A 18 -27.48 11.26 47.94
CA CYS A 18 -28.32 10.68 49.00
C CYS A 18 -27.48 10.27 50.23
N VAL A 19 -28.11 10.21 51.38
CA VAL A 19 -27.52 9.69 52.61
C VAL A 19 -28.23 8.39 52.97
N ILE A 20 -27.46 7.35 53.21
CA ILE A 20 -27.94 6.02 53.55
C ILE A 20 -27.51 5.61 54.97
N ASP A 21 -28.31 4.85 55.65
CA ASP A 21 -27.94 4.21 56.93
C ASP A 21 -27.49 2.77 56.66
N LYS A 22 -26.21 2.48 56.96
CA LYS A 22 -25.62 1.15 56.78
C LYS A 22 -26.08 0.14 57.86
N ALA A 23 -26.58 0.60 59.00
CA ALA A 23 -27.08 -0.26 60.06
C ALA A 23 -28.51 -0.69 59.80
N ASP A 24 -29.29 0.09 59.01
CA ASP A 24 -30.67 -0.20 58.68
C ASP A 24 -30.83 -0.55 57.19
N ASN A 25 -30.19 -1.63 56.79
CA ASN A 25 -30.32 -2.27 55.46
C ASN A 25 -30.20 -1.27 54.29
N LEU A 26 -29.34 -0.27 54.39
CA LEU A 26 -29.09 0.80 53.39
C LEU A 26 -30.39 1.64 53.13
N VAL A 27 -31.19 1.91 54.12
CA VAL A 27 -32.32 2.82 53.98
C VAL A 27 -31.79 4.21 53.60
N VAL A 28 -32.46 4.87 52.65
CA VAL A 28 -32.16 6.25 52.28
C VAL A 28 -32.84 7.17 53.31
N VAL A 29 -32.02 7.88 54.09
CA VAL A 29 -32.51 8.77 55.16
C VAL A 29 -32.67 10.23 54.74
N ASP A 30 -31.87 10.66 53.79
CA ASP A 30 -31.94 12.00 53.20
C ASP A 30 -31.45 12.01 51.76
N CYS A 31 -31.85 12.99 50.96
CA CYS A 31 -31.41 13.14 49.58
C CYS A 31 -31.62 14.59 49.09
N ASP A 32 -30.92 14.94 47.99
CA ASP A 32 -31.20 16.18 47.26
C ASP A 32 -32.43 16.03 46.32
N SER A 33 -32.85 17.14 45.74
CA SER A 33 -33.97 17.18 44.79
C SER A 33 -33.70 16.38 43.54
N HIS A 34 -32.46 16.42 43.04
CA HIS A 34 -32.05 15.71 41.80
C HIS A 34 -32.22 14.18 41.98
N PHE A 35 -31.76 13.63 43.09
CA PHE A 35 -31.93 12.22 43.37
C PHE A 35 -33.42 11.84 43.55
N SER A 36 -34.21 12.62 44.31
CA SER A 36 -35.63 12.35 44.53
C SER A 36 -36.45 12.40 43.23
N ASP A 37 -36.17 13.38 42.37
CA ASP A 37 -36.84 13.55 41.08
C ASP A 37 -36.44 12.43 40.10
N PHE A 38 -35.19 11.99 40.14
CA PHE A 38 -34.67 10.92 39.32
C PHE A 38 -35.33 9.57 39.67
N VAL A 39 -35.34 9.19 40.94
CA VAL A 39 -35.97 7.92 41.37
C VAL A 39 -37.48 8.00 41.43
N GLY A 40 -38.08 9.19 41.37
CA GLY A 40 -39.53 9.42 41.40
C GLY A 40 -40.16 9.20 42.77
N VAL A 41 -39.40 9.39 43.84
CA VAL A 41 -39.90 9.22 45.23
C VAL A 41 -39.87 10.57 45.94
N HIS A 42 -41.02 11.01 46.42
CA HIS A 42 -41.13 12.31 47.10
C HIS A 42 -40.26 12.34 48.37
N PRO A 43 -39.53 13.44 48.67
CA PRO A 43 -38.60 13.54 49.79
C PRO A 43 -39.23 13.21 51.16
N SER A 44 -40.51 13.49 51.37
CA SER A 44 -41.23 13.15 52.62
C SER A 44 -41.37 11.62 52.85
N LYS A 45 -41.45 10.83 51.74
CA LYS A 45 -41.49 9.36 51.84
C LYS A 45 -40.10 8.81 52.14
N ILE A 46 -39.07 9.43 51.59
CA ILE A 46 -37.67 9.08 51.86
C ILE A 46 -37.35 9.28 53.33
N LYS A 47 -37.69 10.44 53.91
CA LYS A 47 -37.53 10.74 55.35
C LYS A 47 -38.33 9.81 56.26
N GLN A 48 -39.37 9.15 55.77
CA GLN A 48 -40.10 8.13 56.48
C GLN A 48 -39.47 6.73 56.42
N GLY A 49 -38.29 6.58 55.84
CA GLY A 49 -37.62 5.29 55.74
C GLY A 49 -38.28 4.31 54.77
N LYS A 50 -38.97 4.81 53.72
CA LYS A 50 -39.73 3.98 52.78
C LYS A 50 -38.98 3.70 51.47
N LEU A 51 -37.70 4.09 51.35
CA LEU A 51 -36.85 3.82 50.19
C LEU A 51 -35.57 3.17 50.67
N PHE A 52 -35.27 2.02 50.14
CA PHE A 52 -33.99 1.35 50.33
C PHE A 52 -33.13 1.49 49.06
N LEU A 53 -31.83 1.67 49.22
CA LEU A 53 -30.91 1.81 48.05
C LEU A 53 -31.03 0.60 47.10
N HIS A 54 -31.22 -0.60 47.63
CA HIS A 54 -31.37 -1.81 46.83
C HIS A 54 -32.62 -1.84 45.93
N ASP A 55 -33.65 -1.01 46.18
CA ASP A 55 -34.86 -0.95 45.35
C ASP A 55 -34.60 -0.29 44.00
N VAL A 56 -33.59 0.57 43.96
CA VAL A 56 -33.18 1.32 42.75
C VAL A 56 -31.92 0.75 42.06
N LEU A 57 -31.41 -0.39 42.56
CA LEU A 57 -30.26 -1.09 42.00
C LEU A 57 -30.67 -2.27 41.10
N VAL A 58 -29.83 -2.60 40.12
CA VAL A 58 -29.97 -3.84 39.36
C VAL A 58 -29.79 -5.04 40.29
N PRO A 59 -30.71 -6.05 40.30
CA PRO A 59 -30.66 -7.18 41.23
C PRO A 59 -29.31 -7.91 41.27
N LYS A 60 -28.63 -8.06 40.13
CA LYS A 60 -27.31 -8.74 40.02
C LYS A 60 -26.18 -7.99 40.71
N GLU A 61 -26.29 -6.68 40.88
CA GLU A 61 -25.23 -5.83 41.43
C GLU A 61 -25.41 -5.58 42.94
N ARG A 62 -26.59 -5.85 43.49
CA ARG A 62 -26.95 -5.56 44.90
C ARG A 62 -25.92 -6.07 45.90
N GLU A 63 -25.51 -7.33 45.79
CA GLU A 63 -24.57 -7.93 46.73
C GLU A 63 -23.18 -7.28 46.66
N ASN A 64 -22.72 -6.94 45.45
CA ASN A 64 -21.42 -6.31 45.25
C ASN A 64 -21.39 -4.89 45.82
N ILE A 65 -22.44 -4.12 45.54
CA ILE A 65 -22.59 -2.75 46.04
C ILE A 65 -22.72 -2.73 47.56
N MET A 66 -23.54 -3.61 48.13
CA MET A 66 -23.64 -3.80 49.57
C MET A 66 -22.28 -4.09 50.22
N ARG A 67 -21.49 -4.97 49.60
CA ARG A 67 -20.16 -5.32 50.05
C ARG A 67 -19.17 -4.15 49.97
N CYS A 68 -19.26 -3.31 48.93
CA CYS A 68 -18.46 -2.12 48.76
C CYS A 68 -18.79 -1.06 49.82
N ILE A 69 -20.09 -0.80 50.06
CA ILE A 69 -20.55 0.21 51.02
C ILE A 69 -20.23 -0.18 52.46
N CYS A 70 -20.30 -1.46 52.79
CA CYS A 70 -20.07 -1.97 54.14
C CYS A 70 -18.60 -2.17 54.52
N LYS A 71 -17.64 -1.90 53.60
CA LYS A 71 -16.21 -1.94 53.93
C LYS A 71 -15.87 -0.92 55.01
N LYS A 72 -15.35 -1.41 56.14
CA LYS A 72 -15.16 -0.62 57.38
C LYS A 72 -13.95 0.32 57.38
N ASN A 73 -12.96 0.19 56.46
CA ASN A 73 -11.64 0.76 56.62
C ASN A 73 -11.29 1.90 55.67
N SER A 74 -12.22 2.47 54.90
CA SER A 74 -11.94 3.62 54.05
C SER A 74 -12.90 4.77 54.33
N PRO A 75 -12.42 6.00 54.52
CA PRO A 75 -13.27 7.18 54.61
C PRO A 75 -14.03 7.47 53.32
N TYR A 76 -13.51 7.03 52.20
CA TYR A 76 -14.10 7.19 50.87
C TYR A 76 -14.26 5.82 50.20
N ILE A 77 -15.36 5.67 49.45
CA ILE A 77 -15.70 4.48 48.68
C ILE A 77 -15.98 4.92 47.26
N TYR A 78 -15.45 4.19 46.28
CA TYR A 78 -15.64 4.46 44.85
C TYR A 78 -16.19 3.21 44.19
N PHE A 79 -17.28 3.33 43.46
CA PHE A 79 -17.88 2.22 42.72
C PHE A 79 -18.82 2.73 41.64
N ASP A 80 -19.00 1.96 40.62
CA ASP A 80 -19.89 2.23 39.50
C ASP A 80 -21.00 1.22 39.50
N PHE A 81 -22.22 1.66 39.13
CA PHE A 81 -23.40 0.79 39.10
C PHE A 81 -24.50 1.37 38.22
N TYR A 82 -25.52 0.53 37.95
CA TYR A 82 -26.72 0.97 37.26
C TYR A 82 -27.78 1.41 38.26
N LEU A 83 -28.19 2.68 38.18
CA LEU A 83 -29.24 3.29 38.97
C LEU A 83 -30.54 3.33 38.16
N LYS A 84 -31.64 2.88 38.76
CA LYS A 84 -32.97 2.83 38.17
C LYS A 84 -33.71 4.15 38.35
N ASN A 85 -34.26 4.72 37.27
CA ASN A 85 -35.05 5.93 37.30
C ASN A 85 -36.57 5.64 37.51
N LYS A 86 -37.36 6.71 37.63
CA LYS A 86 -38.83 6.65 37.77
C LYS A 86 -39.56 5.95 36.60
N GLU A 87 -38.94 5.95 35.39
CA GLU A 87 -39.46 5.32 34.17
C GLU A 87 -39.03 3.85 34.04
N GLN A 88 -38.40 3.30 35.07
CA GLN A 88 -37.85 1.94 35.10
C GLN A 88 -36.61 1.73 34.19
N ASN A 89 -36.04 2.79 33.60
CA ASN A 89 -34.80 2.75 32.83
C ASN A 89 -33.59 2.80 33.78
N TYR A 90 -32.47 2.25 33.35
CA TYR A 90 -31.21 2.27 34.07
C TYR A 90 -30.23 3.25 33.46
N ILE A 91 -29.58 4.07 34.30
CA ILE A 91 -28.43 4.86 33.93
C ILE A 91 -27.18 4.32 34.61
N TYR A 92 -26.02 4.46 33.98
CA TYR A 92 -24.73 4.08 34.55
C TYR A 92 -24.14 5.25 35.32
N VAL A 93 -23.96 5.06 36.63
CA VAL A 93 -23.49 6.12 37.52
C VAL A 93 -22.16 5.80 38.14
N HIS A 94 -21.29 6.81 38.18
CA HIS A 94 -20.09 6.82 39.02
C HIS A 94 -20.45 7.35 40.38
N CYS A 95 -20.19 6.56 41.46
CA CYS A 95 -20.56 6.87 42.81
C CYS A 95 -19.35 7.04 43.72
N THR A 96 -19.32 8.13 44.45
CA THR A 96 -18.42 8.35 45.57
C THR A 96 -19.20 8.31 46.89
N GLY A 97 -18.82 7.40 47.76
CA GLY A 97 -19.39 7.30 49.12
C GLY A 97 -18.44 7.91 50.17
N GLN A 98 -18.95 8.71 51.08
CA GLN A 98 -18.22 9.24 52.23
C GLN A 98 -18.92 8.84 53.53
N ASN A 99 -18.16 8.14 54.38
CA ASN A 99 -18.67 7.77 55.72
C ASN A 99 -18.70 9.00 56.62
N VAL A 100 -19.80 9.16 57.35
CA VAL A 100 -19.95 10.25 58.34
C VAL A 100 -19.39 9.76 59.68
N GLU A 101 -18.37 10.45 60.18
CA GLU A 101 -17.66 10.06 61.41
C GLU A 101 -18.62 9.94 62.60
N GLY A 102 -18.43 8.89 63.42
CA GLY A 102 -19.21 8.63 64.62
C GLY A 102 -20.64 8.16 64.38
N THR A 103 -21.02 7.89 63.13
CA THR A 103 -22.38 7.43 62.75
C THR A 103 -22.33 6.20 61.85
N THR A 104 -23.52 5.60 61.64
CA THR A 104 -23.73 4.53 60.64
C THR A 104 -24.02 5.08 59.25
N LEU A 105 -24.04 6.39 59.09
CA LEU A 105 -24.43 7.04 57.84
C LEU A 105 -23.32 7.10 56.82
N CYS A 106 -23.70 6.99 55.54
CA CYS A 106 -22.83 7.20 54.41
C CYS A 106 -23.49 8.13 53.38
N ARG A 107 -22.78 9.18 52.98
CA ARG A 107 -23.24 10.09 51.92
C ARG A 107 -22.74 9.56 50.59
N LEU A 108 -23.63 9.33 49.66
CA LEU A 108 -23.36 8.90 48.30
C LEU A 108 -23.57 10.08 47.36
N THR A 109 -22.57 10.40 46.57
CA THR A 109 -22.64 11.38 45.47
C THR A 109 -22.48 10.62 44.17
N MET A 110 -23.44 10.73 43.29
CA MET A 110 -23.56 9.98 42.03
C MET A 110 -23.55 10.93 40.84
N ALA A 111 -22.83 10.56 39.79
CA ALA A 111 -22.78 11.28 38.52
C ALA A 111 -23.26 10.34 37.41
N ASP A 112 -24.17 10.77 36.55
CA ASP A 112 -24.52 10.04 35.34
C ASP A 112 -23.38 10.09 34.34
N VAL A 113 -22.79 8.94 34.02
CA VAL A 113 -21.70 8.78 33.08
C VAL A 113 -22.10 7.93 31.86
N SER A 114 -23.40 7.61 31.72
CA SER A 114 -23.91 6.75 30.63
C SER A 114 -23.46 7.21 29.26
N ARG A 115 -23.63 8.49 28.96
CA ARG A 115 -23.21 9.05 27.65
C ARG A 115 -21.71 8.95 27.41
N SER A 116 -20.89 9.12 28.44
CA SER A 116 -19.44 9.03 28.32
C SER A 116 -18.99 7.59 28.05
N VAL A 117 -19.62 6.63 28.74
CA VAL A 117 -19.36 5.19 28.56
C VAL A 117 -19.83 4.73 27.19
N GLU A 118 -21.05 5.07 26.76
CA GLU A 118 -21.56 4.74 25.42
C GLU A 118 -20.68 5.32 24.31
N LYS A 119 -20.25 6.59 24.45
CA LYS A 119 -19.34 7.23 23.48
C LYS A 119 -17.99 6.50 23.44
N SER A 120 -17.45 6.13 24.59
CA SER A 120 -16.19 5.39 24.67
C SER A 120 -16.29 4.00 24.06
N GLU A 121 -17.38 3.27 24.33
CA GLU A 121 -17.63 1.95 23.75
C GLU A 121 -17.80 2.02 22.23
N LYS A 122 -18.60 2.98 21.74
CA LYS A 122 -18.79 3.20 20.31
C LYS A 122 -17.49 3.55 19.60
N LEU A 123 -16.64 4.39 20.22
CA LEU A 123 -15.32 4.71 19.69
C LEU A 123 -14.42 3.47 19.61
N LYS A 124 -14.44 2.62 20.65
CA LYS A 124 -13.67 1.36 20.66
C LYS A 124 -14.16 0.39 19.58
N GLU A 125 -15.48 0.28 19.40
CA GLU A 125 -16.09 -0.58 18.38
C GLU A 125 -15.73 -0.08 16.97
N THR A 126 -15.92 1.22 16.71
CA THR A 126 -15.55 1.85 15.44
C THR A 126 -14.05 1.69 15.14
N ALA A 127 -13.17 1.89 16.12
CA ALA A 127 -11.74 1.68 15.96
C ALA A 127 -11.40 0.21 15.65
N LYS A 128 -12.09 -0.74 16.25
CA LYS A 128 -11.93 -2.17 15.97
C LYS A 128 -12.40 -2.53 14.57
N GLU A 129 -13.54 -2.03 14.13
CA GLU A 129 -14.03 -2.21 12.76
C GLU A 129 -13.06 -1.63 11.73
N MET A 130 -12.57 -0.40 11.96
CA MET A 130 -11.58 0.24 11.10
C MET A 130 -10.30 -0.57 10.97
N ASN A 131 -9.77 -1.10 12.08
CA ASN A 131 -8.60 -1.96 12.06
C ASN A 131 -8.85 -3.27 11.28
N ASN A 132 -10.04 -3.85 11.41
CA ASN A 132 -10.41 -5.04 10.65
C ASN A 132 -10.45 -4.74 9.13
N LEU A 133 -11.03 -3.60 8.73
CA LEU A 133 -11.06 -3.18 7.33
C LEU A 133 -9.65 -2.96 6.76
N ILE A 134 -8.76 -2.31 7.52
CA ILE A 134 -7.37 -2.10 7.10
C ILE A 134 -6.61 -3.43 6.99
N ASP A 135 -6.93 -4.41 7.83
CA ASP A 135 -6.31 -5.75 7.75
C ASP A 135 -6.79 -6.58 6.55
N LEU A 136 -7.96 -6.25 5.95
CA LEU A 136 -8.45 -6.86 4.71
C LEU A 136 -7.76 -6.33 3.45
N VAL A 137 -7.09 -5.18 3.53
CA VAL A 137 -6.31 -4.63 2.42
C VAL A 137 -5.14 -5.57 2.10
N THR A 138 -5.00 -5.97 0.85
CA THR A 138 -3.90 -6.84 0.39
C THR A 138 -2.53 -6.17 0.46
N GLY A 139 -2.49 -4.82 0.39
CA GLY A 139 -1.30 -4.01 0.55
C GLY A 139 -0.88 -3.81 2.00
N GLY A 140 0.42 -3.62 2.23
CA GLY A 140 0.95 -3.22 3.53
C GLY A 140 0.59 -1.77 3.83
N VAL A 141 -0.10 -1.52 4.94
CA VAL A 141 -0.39 -0.16 5.44
C VAL A 141 0.47 0.09 6.67
N CYS A 142 1.23 1.17 6.62
CA CYS A 142 2.18 1.55 7.66
C CYS A 142 2.01 3.02 8.04
N LEU A 143 2.12 3.30 9.34
CA LEU A 143 2.42 4.61 9.89
C LEU A 143 3.80 4.55 10.52
N PHE A 144 4.70 5.46 10.15
CA PHE A 144 6.02 5.53 10.75
C PHE A 144 6.45 6.98 10.99
N LYS A 145 7.25 7.16 12.01
CA LYS A 145 7.86 8.44 12.33
C LYS A 145 9.31 8.44 11.84
N VAL A 146 9.74 9.53 11.25
CA VAL A 146 11.15 9.77 10.94
C VAL A 146 11.73 10.63 12.06
N ASN A 147 12.64 10.07 12.85
CA ASN A 147 13.26 10.79 13.95
C ASN A 147 14.39 11.71 13.47
N LYS A 148 15.02 12.46 14.38
CA LYS A 148 16.09 13.41 14.07
C LYS A 148 17.34 12.76 13.48
N ASP A 149 17.56 11.49 13.77
CA ASP A 149 18.68 10.69 13.27
C ASP A 149 18.33 9.98 11.95
N MET A 150 17.20 10.33 11.33
CA MET A 150 16.70 9.75 10.09
C MET A 150 16.37 8.24 10.20
N HIS A 151 16.04 7.75 11.39
CA HIS A 151 15.54 6.39 11.56
C HIS A 151 14.01 6.36 11.44
N PHE A 152 13.50 5.26 10.89
CA PHE A 152 12.08 5.07 10.64
C PHE A 152 11.47 4.15 11.70
N GLU A 153 10.77 4.77 12.66
CA GLU A 153 10.12 4.11 13.77
C GLU A 153 8.66 3.78 13.42
N PRO A 154 8.26 2.48 13.39
CA PRO A 154 6.88 2.13 13.08
C PRO A 154 5.95 2.52 14.24
N LEU A 155 4.86 3.21 13.91
CA LEU A 155 3.78 3.53 14.84
C LEU A 155 2.58 2.59 14.66
N TYR A 156 2.36 2.13 13.43
CA TYR A 156 1.30 1.19 13.08
C TYR A 156 1.70 0.36 11.86
N LEU A 157 1.45 -0.93 11.91
CA LEU A 157 1.57 -1.87 10.79
C LEU A 157 0.29 -2.72 10.72
N ASN A 158 -0.32 -2.82 9.54
CA ASN A 158 -1.39 -3.80 9.33
C ASN A 158 -0.80 -5.22 9.17
N SER A 159 -1.66 -6.22 9.13
CA SER A 159 -1.23 -7.62 9.01
C SER A 159 -0.47 -7.92 7.72
N ALA A 160 -0.78 -7.25 6.61
CA ALA A 160 -0.03 -7.38 5.35
C ALA A 160 1.37 -6.80 5.47
N CYS A 161 1.51 -5.62 6.09
CA CYS A 161 2.81 -4.99 6.33
C CYS A 161 3.70 -5.87 7.24
N CYS A 162 3.12 -6.47 8.27
CA CYS A 162 3.84 -7.42 9.11
C CYS A 162 4.39 -8.62 8.32
N ARG A 163 3.63 -9.13 7.33
CA ARG A 163 4.12 -10.20 6.43
C ARG A 163 5.24 -9.73 5.50
N PHE A 164 5.18 -8.50 4.99
CA PHE A 164 6.23 -7.95 4.13
C PHE A 164 7.53 -7.77 4.89
N PHE A 165 7.46 -7.34 6.14
CA PHE A 165 8.62 -7.09 6.99
C PHE A 165 9.03 -8.31 7.83
N ASP A 166 8.38 -9.45 7.63
CA ASP A 166 8.62 -10.70 8.38
C ASP A 166 8.64 -10.49 9.89
N THR A 167 7.60 -9.79 10.39
CA THR A 167 7.44 -9.43 11.81
C THR A 167 6.03 -9.71 12.31
N THR A 168 5.80 -9.58 13.60
CA THR A 168 4.47 -9.68 14.22
C THR A 168 4.05 -8.36 14.86
N LYS A 169 2.73 -8.21 15.12
CA LYS A 169 2.19 -7.02 15.80
C LYS A 169 2.76 -6.83 17.20
N GLU A 170 3.13 -7.91 17.88
CA GLU A 170 3.76 -7.89 19.20
C GLU A 170 5.22 -7.44 19.12
N ASN A 171 5.99 -7.95 18.14
CA ASN A 171 7.41 -7.68 18.01
C ASN A 171 7.69 -6.20 17.72
N TYR A 172 6.96 -5.57 16.80
CA TYR A 172 7.24 -4.17 16.49
C TYR A 172 6.81 -3.21 17.62
N LYS A 173 5.87 -3.62 18.50
CA LYS A 173 5.45 -2.81 19.65
C LYS A 173 6.42 -2.89 20.83
N ASN A 174 7.10 -4.02 20.98
CA ASN A 174 7.93 -4.31 22.16
C ASN A 174 9.43 -4.05 21.94
N GLN A 175 9.86 -3.85 20.70
CA GLN A 175 11.25 -3.59 20.36
C GLN A 175 11.36 -2.25 19.61
N ILE A 176 12.55 -1.65 19.69
CA ILE A 176 12.93 -0.53 18.80
C ILE A 176 13.16 -1.14 17.41
N TYR A 177 12.06 -1.36 16.70
CA TYR A 177 12.08 -1.93 15.35
C TYR A 177 12.33 -0.79 14.35
N ARG A 178 13.33 -0.93 13.50
CA ARG A 178 13.76 0.10 12.56
C ARG A 178 13.46 -0.35 11.15
N LEU A 179 12.51 0.33 10.51
CA LEU A 179 12.10 0.01 9.13
C LEU A 179 13.20 0.33 8.11
N ASP A 180 14.06 1.31 8.38
CA ASP A 180 15.17 1.68 7.51
C ASP A 180 16.20 0.56 7.37
N GLU A 181 16.32 -0.32 8.35
CA GLU A 181 17.24 -1.48 8.32
C GLU A 181 16.77 -2.57 7.36
N LEU A 182 15.47 -2.65 7.09
CA LEU A 182 14.88 -3.63 6.18
C LEU A 182 15.03 -3.25 4.71
N ILE A 183 15.35 -2.00 4.42
CA ILE A 183 15.56 -1.53 3.04
C ILE A 183 16.84 -2.17 2.49
N TYR A 184 16.75 -2.72 1.28
CA TYR A 184 17.91 -3.27 0.59
C TYR A 184 19.04 -2.21 0.51
N PRO A 185 20.31 -2.56 0.76
CA PRO A 185 21.38 -1.58 0.92
C PRO A 185 21.51 -0.55 -0.21
N ASP A 186 21.40 -1.00 -1.47
CA ASP A 186 21.54 -0.13 -2.65
C ASP A 186 20.36 0.86 -2.77
N ASP A 187 19.19 0.53 -2.23
CA ASP A 187 17.98 1.35 -2.36
C ASP A 187 17.85 2.37 -1.22
N ARG A 188 18.68 2.28 -0.17
CA ARG A 188 18.64 3.18 0.99
C ARG A 188 18.81 4.64 0.60
N SER A 189 19.76 4.95 -0.27
CA SER A 189 20.01 6.32 -0.72
C SER A 189 18.78 6.92 -1.43
N LEU A 190 18.10 6.13 -2.27
CA LEU A 190 16.88 6.52 -2.95
C LEU A 190 15.76 6.85 -1.95
N VAL A 191 15.56 5.99 -0.94
CA VAL A 191 14.52 6.20 0.08
C VAL A 191 14.82 7.44 0.92
N PHE A 192 16.05 7.63 1.39
CA PHE A 192 16.42 8.81 2.17
C PHE A 192 16.27 10.11 1.38
N GLN A 193 16.63 10.12 0.10
CA GLN A 193 16.40 11.27 -0.78
C GLN A 193 14.90 11.55 -0.97
N ALA A 194 14.09 10.52 -1.20
CA ALA A 194 12.66 10.66 -1.37
C ALA A 194 11.98 11.22 -0.11
N ILE A 195 12.35 10.73 1.07
CA ILE A 195 11.89 11.23 2.37
C ILE A 195 12.31 12.69 2.55
N GLY A 196 13.58 13.03 2.32
CA GLY A 196 14.10 14.40 2.43
C GLY A 196 13.39 15.36 1.47
N ASN A 197 13.16 14.97 0.23
CA ASN A 197 12.41 15.75 -0.76
C ASN A 197 10.95 15.94 -0.33
N SER A 198 10.30 14.90 0.20
CA SER A 198 8.93 15.00 0.69
C SER A 198 8.84 15.94 1.90
N MET A 199 9.81 15.91 2.81
CA MET A 199 9.88 16.85 3.94
C MET A 199 10.02 18.30 3.47
N ALA A 200 10.84 18.56 2.45
CA ALA A 200 11.07 19.89 1.91
C ALA A 200 9.90 20.43 1.07
N THR A 201 9.30 19.57 0.24
CA THR A 201 8.30 19.97 -0.78
C THR A 201 6.86 19.63 -0.42
N LYS A 202 6.66 18.78 0.59
CA LYS A 202 5.37 18.18 1.00
C LYS A 202 4.68 17.37 -0.12
N LYS A 203 5.43 16.98 -1.15
CA LYS A 203 4.92 16.10 -2.20
C LYS A 203 4.92 14.65 -1.73
N PRO A 204 3.95 13.84 -2.18
CA PRO A 204 3.93 12.41 -1.89
C PRO A 204 5.14 11.71 -2.54
N ILE A 205 5.52 10.59 -1.96
CA ILE A 205 6.57 9.69 -2.45
C ILE A 205 5.89 8.58 -3.26
N ASP A 206 6.44 8.26 -4.42
CA ASP A 206 6.08 7.09 -5.24
C ASP A 206 7.37 6.49 -5.78
N ILE A 207 7.81 5.37 -5.19
CA ILE A 207 9.08 4.70 -5.54
C ILE A 207 8.92 3.19 -5.45
N GLU A 208 9.76 2.49 -6.20
CA GLU A 208 9.90 1.03 -6.16
C GLU A 208 11.21 0.70 -5.46
N ILE A 209 11.16 -0.17 -4.46
CA ILE A 209 12.30 -0.53 -3.63
C ILE A 209 12.28 -2.00 -3.29
N ARG A 210 13.43 -2.53 -2.89
CA ARG A 210 13.58 -3.88 -2.36
C ARG A 210 13.57 -3.85 -0.84
N ILE A 211 12.83 -4.77 -0.25
CA ILE A 211 12.80 -5.00 1.20
C ILE A 211 13.40 -6.35 1.51
N ASN A 212 14.39 -6.36 2.39
CA ASN A 212 15.03 -7.59 2.84
C ASN A 212 14.08 -8.40 3.73
N ARG A 213 14.07 -9.70 3.49
CA ARG A 213 13.48 -10.72 4.35
C ARG A 213 14.57 -11.58 5.00
N HIS A 214 14.17 -12.43 5.94
CA HIS A 214 15.09 -13.44 6.48
C HIS A 214 15.69 -14.30 5.36
N LYS A 215 16.95 -14.74 5.56
CA LYS A 215 17.72 -15.62 4.65
C LYS A 215 18.24 -14.98 3.36
N ASN A 216 18.55 -13.70 3.36
CA ASN A 216 19.05 -12.96 2.18
C ASN A 216 18.08 -12.95 0.97
N GLU A 217 16.81 -13.15 1.21
CA GLU A 217 15.76 -12.94 0.21
C GLU A 217 15.24 -11.51 0.28
N PHE A 218 14.81 -10.98 -0.83
CA PHE A 218 14.13 -9.69 -0.88
C PHE A 218 12.84 -9.77 -1.69
N ILE A 219 11.95 -8.83 -1.45
CA ILE A 219 10.75 -8.60 -2.27
C ILE A 219 10.83 -7.20 -2.87
N TRP A 220 10.27 -7.05 -4.06
CA TRP A 220 10.02 -5.75 -4.64
C TRP A 220 8.70 -5.19 -4.13
N VAL A 221 8.75 -3.97 -3.63
CA VAL A 221 7.55 -3.25 -3.22
C VAL A 221 7.49 -1.88 -3.86
N LYS A 222 6.29 -1.49 -4.27
CA LYS A 222 5.97 -0.11 -4.60
C LYS A 222 5.52 0.60 -3.33
N MET A 223 6.25 1.64 -2.93
CA MET A 223 5.95 2.47 -1.76
C MET A 223 5.32 3.78 -2.20
N ASN A 224 4.05 3.98 -1.79
CA ASN A 224 3.37 5.27 -1.86
C ASN A 224 3.26 5.84 -0.46
N SER A 225 3.84 7.02 -0.21
CA SER A 225 3.91 7.59 1.13
C SER A 225 3.75 9.11 1.10
N ALA A 226 3.17 9.66 2.17
CA ALA A 226 3.10 11.10 2.36
C ALA A 226 3.12 11.47 3.85
N ILE A 227 3.47 12.73 4.15
CA ILE A 227 3.43 13.25 5.51
C ILE A 227 1.96 13.41 5.92
N GLN A 228 1.59 12.78 7.03
CA GLN A 228 0.27 12.90 7.62
C GLN A 228 0.21 14.05 8.63
N ARG A 229 1.19 14.12 9.52
CA ARG A 229 1.29 15.11 10.59
C ARG A 229 2.72 15.21 11.12
N TYR A 230 2.92 16.13 12.04
CA TYR A 230 4.14 16.20 12.85
C TYR A 230 3.79 15.84 14.30
N ASP A 231 4.70 15.16 15.00
CA ASP A 231 4.53 14.84 16.43
C ASP A 231 4.90 16.03 17.34
N SER A 232 4.84 15.81 18.67
CA SER A 232 5.22 16.80 19.69
C SER A 232 6.66 17.30 19.54
N ASP A 233 7.57 16.45 19.05
CA ASP A 233 8.99 16.74 18.85
C ASP A 233 9.30 17.34 17.49
N LYS A 234 8.25 17.69 16.72
CA LYS A 234 8.28 18.18 15.33
C LYS A 234 8.89 17.17 14.34
N CYS A 235 8.88 15.90 14.69
CA CYS A 235 9.26 14.83 13.79
C CYS A 235 8.09 14.48 12.84
N PRO A 236 8.32 14.32 11.52
CA PRO A 236 7.27 13.99 10.58
C PRO A 236 6.80 12.54 10.76
N VAL A 237 5.49 12.37 10.75
CA VAL A 237 4.82 11.08 10.71
C VAL A 237 4.28 10.87 9.32
N PHE A 238 4.74 9.80 8.68
CA PHE A 238 4.32 9.39 7.35
C PHE A 238 3.29 8.28 7.42
N HIS A 239 2.31 8.31 6.53
CA HIS A 239 1.58 7.11 6.14
C HIS A 239 2.21 6.54 4.88
N ALA A 240 2.28 5.23 4.80
CA ALA A 240 2.77 4.53 3.62
C ALA A 240 1.88 3.35 3.26
N ILE A 241 1.74 3.12 1.96
CA ILE A 241 1.14 1.92 1.40
C ILE A 241 2.21 1.19 0.61
N PHE A 242 2.40 -0.10 0.90
CA PHE A 242 3.32 -0.99 0.21
C PHE A 242 2.53 -2.00 -0.60
N THR A 243 2.81 -2.06 -1.90
CA THR A 243 2.26 -3.07 -2.80
C THR A 243 3.36 -4.01 -3.24
N ASP A 244 3.18 -5.30 -3.08
CA ASP A 244 4.14 -6.30 -3.57
C ASP A 244 4.06 -6.34 -5.10
N ILE A 245 5.17 -6.01 -5.75
CA ILE A 245 5.34 -6.01 -7.21
C ILE A 245 6.39 -7.02 -7.67
N THR A 246 6.76 -7.97 -6.78
CA THR A 246 7.82 -8.97 -7.06
C THR A 246 7.48 -9.78 -8.29
N ARG A 247 6.22 -10.22 -8.43
CA ARG A 247 5.78 -10.98 -9.60
C ARG A 247 5.87 -10.16 -10.89
N VAL A 248 5.48 -8.89 -10.85
CA VAL A 248 5.55 -7.99 -12.01
C VAL A 248 7.01 -7.83 -12.45
N LYS A 249 7.93 -7.61 -11.51
CA LYS A 249 9.36 -7.52 -11.82
C LYS A 249 9.95 -8.80 -12.40
N GLN A 250 9.53 -9.94 -11.87
CA GLN A 250 9.97 -11.24 -12.41
C GLN A 250 9.46 -11.46 -13.84
N GLU A 251 8.20 -11.12 -14.12
CA GLU A 251 7.61 -11.22 -15.46
C GLU A 251 8.31 -10.27 -16.45
N GLU A 252 8.64 -9.04 -16.02
CA GLU A 252 9.44 -8.08 -16.82
C GLU A 252 10.84 -8.63 -17.14
N GLU A 253 11.58 -9.09 -16.12
CA GLU A 253 12.92 -9.66 -16.29
C GLU A 253 12.93 -10.92 -17.17
N GLU A 254 11.89 -11.74 -17.08
CA GLU A 254 11.76 -12.95 -17.91
C GLU A 254 11.46 -12.58 -19.37
N ALA A 255 10.59 -11.60 -19.62
CA ALA A 255 10.30 -11.10 -20.95
C ALA A 255 11.56 -10.50 -21.62
N ASP A 256 12.31 -9.69 -20.88
CA ASP A 256 13.58 -9.11 -21.36
C ASP A 256 14.59 -10.22 -21.70
N ARG A 257 14.72 -11.23 -20.83
CA ARG A 257 15.62 -12.37 -21.04
C ARG A 257 15.24 -13.21 -22.26
N GLN A 258 13.92 -13.41 -22.48
CA GLN A 258 13.42 -14.09 -23.67
C GLN A 258 13.73 -13.30 -24.94
N THR A 259 13.54 -11.98 -24.91
CA THR A 259 13.87 -11.09 -26.02
C THR A 259 15.36 -11.14 -26.34
N ASP A 260 16.24 -11.03 -25.36
CA ASP A 260 17.70 -11.11 -25.54
C ASP A 260 18.12 -12.49 -26.11
N THR A 261 17.48 -13.55 -25.63
CA THR A 261 17.72 -14.91 -26.14
C THR A 261 17.33 -15.03 -27.61
N MET A 262 16.15 -14.51 -27.98
CA MET A 262 15.68 -14.52 -29.37
C MET A 262 16.59 -13.73 -30.28
N VAL A 263 17.03 -12.53 -29.89
CA VAL A 263 17.99 -11.71 -30.64
C VAL A 263 19.33 -12.43 -30.79
N SER A 264 19.82 -13.08 -29.74
CA SER A 264 21.04 -13.87 -29.77
C SER A 264 20.96 -15.07 -30.74
N LEU A 265 19.82 -15.80 -30.67
CA LEU A 265 19.59 -16.91 -31.62
C LEU A 265 19.55 -16.42 -33.05
N PHE A 266 18.81 -15.33 -33.34
CA PHE A 266 18.74 -14.76 -34.69
C PHE A 266 20.11 -14.36 -35.23
N LYS A 267 20.93 -13.72 -34.42
CA LYS A 267 22.31 -13.32 -34.78
C LYS A 267 23.17 -14.50 -35.24
N ASN A 268 22.95 -15.68 -34.68
CA ASN A 268 23.71 -16.91 -34.91
C ASN A 268 23.04 -17.87 -35.91
N LEU A 269 21.86 -17.53 -36.45
CA LEU A 269 21.26 -18.37 -37.52
C LEU A 269 22.16 -18.37 -38.77
N PRO A 270 22.33 -19.52 -39.42
CA PRO A 270 23.11 -19.63 -40.64
C PRO A 270 22.40 -18.90 -41.78
N GLY A 271 23.23 -18.19 -42.58
CA GLY A 271 22.78 -17.43 -43.74
C GLY A 271 22.68 -15.92 -43.49
N PRO A 272 22.72 -15.13 -44.55
CA PRO A 272 22.65 -13.67 -44.50
C PRO A 272 21.20 -13.22 -44.27
N LEU A 273 20.81 -13.13 -42.98
CA LEU A 273 19.45 -12.80 -42.54
C LEU A 273 19.40 -11.40 -41.92
N PHE A 274 18.24 -10.75 -42.04
CA PHE A 274 17.94 -9.48 -41.37
C PHE A 274 16.47 -9.37 -41.06
N CYS A 275 16.14 -8.50 -40.10
CA CYS A 275 14.76 -8.09 -39.78
C CYS A 275 14.59 -6.60 -40.00
N THR A 276 13.42 -6.21 -40.52
CA THR A 276 13.01 -4.81 -40.68
C THR A 276 11.52 -4.66 -40.34
N SER A 277 11.07 -3.43 -40.06
CA SER A 277 9.66 -3.09 -40.15
C SER A 277 9.17 -3.17 -41.60
N LEU A 278 7.85 -3.44 -41.79
CA LEU A 278 7.29 -3.37 -43.16
C LEU A 278 7.14 -1.90 -43.62
N GLU A 279 6.99 -0.96 -42.70
CA GLU A 279 6.87 0.47 -42.97
C GLU A 279 8.21 1.07 -43.39
N GLU A 280 9.33 0.60 -42.85
CA GLU A 280 10.69 1.00 -43.15
C GLU A 280 11.50 -0.20 -43.65
N PRO A 281 11.26 -0.67 -44.90
CA PRO A 281 11.74 -1.98 -45.37
C PRO A 281 13.26 -2.08 -45.50
N PHE A 282 13.97 -0.98 -45.44
CA PHE A 282 15.45 -0.97 -45.52
C PHE A 282 16.11 -0.64 -44.17
N LYS A 283 15.32 -0.27 -43.14
CA LYS A 283 15.85 0.01 -41.81
C LYS A 283 15.99 -1.31 -41.03
N LEU A 284 17.24 -1.65 -40.73
CA LEU A 284 17.60 -2.90 -40.06
C LEU A 284 17.35 -2.81 -38.55
N ASP A 285 16.57 -3.74 -38.03
CA ASP A 285 16.38 -3.93 -36.59
C ASP A 285 17.41 -4.93 -36.05
N VAL A 286 17.47 -6.11 -36.65
CA VAL A 286 18.43 -7.18 -36.31
C VAL A 286 19.02 -7.79 -37.54
N VAL A 287 20.28 -8.20 -37.46
CA VAL A 287 21.02 -8.85 -38.58
C VAL A 287 21.80 -10.05 -38.06
N SER A 288 21.93 -11.10 -38.89
CA SER A 288 22.79 -12.25 -38.60
C SER A 288 24.27 -11.91 -38.76
N GLU A 289 25.13 -12.73 -38.17
CA GLU A 289 26.59 -12.58 -38.35
C GLU A 289 26.99 -12.84 -39.80
N ASP A 290 26.32 -13.74 -40.52
CA ASP A 290 26.59 -14.02 -41.91
C ASP A 290 26.20 -12.86 -42.85
N PHE A 291 25.15 -12.08 -42.48
CA PHE A 291 24.81 -10.86 -43.20
C PHE A 291 25.91 -9.80 -43.04
N ILE A 292 26.44 -9.64 -41.83
CA ILE A 292 27.57 -8.76 -41.55
C ILE A 292 28.80 -9.17 -42.36
N LYS A 293 29.12 -10.48 -42.41
CA LYS A 293 30.21 -11.00 -43.19
C LYS A 293 30.03 -10.75 -44.70
N LEU A 294 28.80 -10.92 -45.22
CA LEU A 294 28.49 -10.68 -46.63
C LEU A 294 28.76 -9.22 -47.01
N LEU A 295 28.37 -8.28 -46.17
CA LEU A 295 28.62 -6.84 -46.42
C LEU A 295 30.08 -6.43 -46.20
N GLY A 296 30.84 -7.19 -45.40
CA GLY A 296 32.21 -6.90 -45.02
C GLY A 296 32.41 -5.74 -44.06
N PHE A 297 31.33 -5.12 -43.57
CA PHE A 297 31.36 -4.11 -42.53
C PHE A 297 31.39 -4.77 -41.14
N THR A 298 31.81 -4.04 -40.12
CA THR A 298 31.52 -4.42 -38.75
C THR A 298 30.08 -4.00 -38.37
N ARG A 299 29.47 -4.66 -37.40
CA ARG A 299 28.14 -4.26 -36.88
C ARG A 299 28.13 -2.79 -36.48
N LYS A 300 29.20 -2.34 -35.81
CA LYS A 300 29.34 -0.95 -35.36
C LYS A 300 29.38 0.00 -36.58
N GLU A 301 30.15 -0.30 -37.62
CA GLU A 301 30.18 0.52 -38.85
C GLU A 301 28.81 0.59 -39.53
N LEU A 302 28.05 -0.53 -39.57
CA LEU A 302 26.73 -0.59 -40.19
C LEU A 302 25.71 0.27 -39.46
N PHE A 303 25.67 0.18 -38.13
CA PHE A 303 24.69 0.90 -37.34
C PHE A 303 25.07 2.34 -37.01
N GLU A 304 26.34 2.65 -36.76
CA GLU A 304 26.76 4.01 -36.45
C GLU A 304 26.96 4.88 -37.70
N ARG A 305 27.60 4.34 -38.76
CA ARG A 305 27.93 5.11 -39.96
C ARG A 305 26.78 5.17 -40.96
N TYR A 306 26.06 4.07 -41.12
CA TYR A 306 24.95 3.96 -42.07
C TYR A 306 23.59 3.99 -41.39
N ASN A 307 23.56 4.25 -40.07
CA ASN A 307 22.34 4.30 -39.25
C ASN A 307 21.47 3.02 -39.32
N GLY A 308 22.09 1.86 -39.60
CA GLY A 308 21.40 0.61 -39.86
C GLY A 308 20.43 0.65 -41.04
N ASP A 309 20.65 1.54 -42.02
CA ASP A 309 19.78 1.69 -43.17
C ASP A 309 20.46 1.21 -44.44
N LEU A 310 19.92 0.10 -44.99
CA LEU A 310 20.40 -0.48 -46.25
C LEU A 310 20.21 0.46 -47.44
N ALA A 311 19.29 1.38 -47.41
CA ALA A 311 19.09 2.38 -48.45
C ALA A 311 20.37 3.18 -48.72
N ASN A 312 21.24 3.36 -47.72
CA ASN A 312 22.54 4.02 -47.90
C ASN A 312 23.58 3.16 -48.66
N LEU A 313 23.28 1.89 -48.89
CA LEU A 313 24.15 0.94 -49.61
C LEU A 313 23.58 0.52 -50.97
N ILE A 314 22.39 1.04 -51.35
CA ILE A 314 21.68 0.75 -52.60
C ILE A 314 21.58 2.04 -53.42
N SER A 315 21.56 1.96 -54.75
CA SER A 315 21.34 3.15 -55.57
C SER A 315 19.90 3.68 -55.42
N ALA A 316 19.73 5.02 -55.50
CA ALA A 316 18.40 5.65 -55.32
C ALA A 316 17.33 5.11 -56.29
N ARG A 317 17.72 4.75 -57.52
CA ARG A 317 16.82 4.15 -58.51
C ARG A 317 16.36 2.75 -58.07
N GLU A 318 17.27 1.91 -57.60
CA GLU A 318 16.97 0.54 -57.19
C GLU A 318 16.17 0.51 -55.89
N ILE A 319 16.36 1.48 -54.99
CA ILE A 319 15.53 1.62 -53.78
C ILE A 319 14.06 1.83 -54.17
N VAL A 320 13.77 2.78 -55.07
CA VAL A 320 12.40 3.05 -55.53
C VAL A 320 11.76 1.80 -56.15
N MET A 321 12.54 1.10 -56.99
CA MET A 321 12.04 -0.15 -57.60
C MET A 321 11.79 -1.25 -56.60
N ALA A 322 12.68 -1.45 -55.63
CA ALA A 322 12.58 -2.47 -54.61
C ALA A 322 11.45 -2.15 -53.64
N THR A 323 11.28 -0.88 -53.22
CA THR A 323 10.15 -0.46 -52.36
C THR A 323 8.81 -0.73 -53.04
N HIS A 324 8.67 -0.30 -54.30
CA HIS A 324 7.43 -0.53 -55.06
C HIS A 324 7.13 -2.04 -55.24
N ALA A 325 8.16 -2.85 -55.50
CA ALA A 325 8.01 -4.29 -55.59
C ALA A 325 7.57 -4.94 -54.27
N ILE A 326 8.15 -4.50 -53.14
CA ILE A 326 7.77 -4.98 -51.79
C ILE A 326 6.33 -4.59 -51.51
N GLU A 327 5.93 -3.33 -51.71
CA GLU A 327 4.59 -2.83 -51.48
C GLU A 327 3.53 -3.59 -52.30
N THR A 328 3.78 -3.75 -53.62
CA THR A 328 2.87 -4.43 -54.52
C THR A 328 2.72 -5.90 -54.16
N GLN A 329 3.81 -6.60 -53.91
CA GLN A 329 3.79 -8.04 -53.60
C GLN A 329 3.18 -8.29 -52.20
N SER A 330 3.40 -7.38 -51.25
CA SER A 330 2.85 -7.51 -49.88
C SER A 330 1.32 -7.45 -49.82
N GLN A 331 0.66 -6.90 -50.83
CA GLN A 331 -0.80 -6.88 -50.94
C GLN A 331 -1.40 -8.26 -51.28
N THR A 332 -0.65 -9.12 -51.93
CA THR A 332 -1.14 -10.41 -52.46
C THR A 332 -0.45 -11.61 -51.82
N SER A 333 0.71 -11.43 -51.22
CA SER A 333 1.55 -12.49 -50.68
C SER A 333 2.19 -12.06 -49.34
N ASN A 334 2.41 -13.01 -48.46
CA ASN A 334 3.22 -12.80 -47.25
C ASN A 334 4.74 -12.99 -47.53
N VAL A 335 5.13 -13.23 -48.78
CA VAL A 335 6.50 -13.37 -49.22
C VAL A 335 6.74 -12.42 -50.38
N THR A 336 7.80 -11.62 -50.30
CA THR A 336 8.24 -10.71 -51.37
C THR A 336 9.63 -11.13 -51.88
N LYS A 337 9.90 -10.89 -53.16
CA LYS A 337 11.21 -11.17 -53.81
C LYS A 337 11.65 -9.94 -54.59
N THR A 338 12.85 -9.46 -54.29
CA THR A 338 13.43 -8.28 -54.99
C THR A 338 14.88 -8.54 -55.34
N THR A 339 15.36 -7.84 -56.38
CA THR A 339 16.78 -7.91 -56.82
C THR A 339 17.31 -6.51 -56.90
N TYR A 340 18.48 -6.29 -56.34
CA TYR A 340 19.18 -5.00 -56.37
C TYR A 340 20.68 -5.17 -56.13
N SER A 341 21.44 -4.11 -56.35
CA SER A 341 22.89 -4.08 -56.12
C SER A 341 23.23 -3.47 -54.77
N LEU A 342 23.90 -4.23 -53.91
CA LEU A 342 24.40 -3.78 -52.62
C LEU A 342 25.87 -3.36 -52.69
N LYS A 343 26.16 -2.15 -52.22
CA LYS A 343 27.51 -1.68 -52.00
C LYS A 343 28.11 -2.29 -50.74
N ILE A 344 29.22 -3.00 -50.87
CA ILE A 344 29.95 -3.63 -49.77
C ILE A 344 31.18 -2.84 -49.37
N LYS A 345 31.83 -3.20 -48.27
CA LYS A 345 33.10 -2.61 -47.82
C LYS A 345 34.16 -2.74 -48.92
N GLY A 346 34.89 -1.66 -49.17
CA GLY A 346 35.86 -1.60 -50.27
C GLY A 346 35.27 -1.08 -51.58
N GLY A 347 33.99 -0.69 -51.61
CA GLY A 347 33.37 0.00 -52.77
C GLY A 347 32.91 -0.94 -53.89
N LYS A 348 33.06 -2.25 -53.75
CA LYS A 348 32.52 -3.25 -54.66
C LYS A 348 31.01 -3.33 -54.53
N HIS A 349 30.34 -3.83 -55.57
CA HIS A 349 28.90 -4.10 -55.57
C HIS A 349 28.65 -5.58 -55.72
N LEU A 350 27.66 -6.09 -54.94
CA LEU A 350 27.10 -7.43 -55.08
C LEU A 350 25.69 -7.30 -55.67
N VAL A 351 25.38 -8.12 -56.69
CA VAL A 351 23.99 -8.29 -57.13
C VAL A 351 23.37 -9.33 -56.25
N VAL A 352 22.30 -8.95 -55.58
CA VAL A 352 21.65 -9.84 -54.61
C VAL A 352 20.19 -10.06 -54.96
N VAL A 353 19.73 -11.27 -54.70
CA VAL A 353 18.30 -11.59 -54.62
C VAL A 353 17.94 -11.63 -53.14
N GLU A 354 16.96 -10.82 -52.81
CA GLU A 354 16.37 -10.78 -51.47
C GLU A 354 14.99 -11.45 -51.48
N ARG A 355 14.74 -12.27 -50.48
CA ARG A 355 13.44 -12.86 -50.21
C ARG A 355 13.03 -12.50 -48.80
N ARG A 356 11.88 -11.84 -48.63
CA ARG A 356 11.32 -11.48 -47.31
C ARG A 356 10.04 -12.24 -47.04
N LYS A 357 9.89 -12.65 -45.77
CA LYS A 357 8.63 -13.14 -45.22
C LYS A 357 8.05 -12.09 -44.28
N ILE A 358 6.82 -11.72 -44.52
CA ILE A 358 6.05 -10.79 -43.64
C ILE A 358 5.54 -11.58 -42.45
N ILE A 359 5.73 -11.04 -41.24
CA ILE A 359 5.29 -11.59 -39.99
C ILE A 359 4.44 -10.54 -39.30
N GLU A 360 3.28 -10.90 -38.80
CA GLU A 360 2.39 -10.05 -38.02
C GLU A 360 2.47 -10.45 -36.55
N SER A 361 2.82 -9.48 -35.69
CA SER A 361 2.82 -9.65 -34.23
C SER A 361 1.40 -9.64 -33.66
N PRO A 362 1.15 -10.18 -32.46
CA PRO A 362 -0.17 -10.20 -31.82
C PRO A 362 -0.78 -8.80 -31.63
N ASP A 363 0.03 -7.76 -31.57
CA ASP A 363 -0.35 -6.34 -31.51
C ASP A 363 -0.68 -5.71 -32.88
N GLY A 364 -0.65 -6.53 -33.96
CA GLY A 364 -0.94 -6.09 -35.34
C GLY A 364 0.22 -5.40 -36.04
N LYS A 365 1.40 -5.29 -35.41
CA LYS A 365 2.58 -4.71 -36.04
C LYS A 365 3.19 -5.69 -37.05
N LYS A 366 3.43 -5.22 -38.27
CA LYS A 366 4.04 -6.02 -39.34
C LYS A 366 5.54 -5.81 -39.39
N SER A 367 6.28 -6.91 -39.28
CA SER A 367 7.74 -6.97 -39.43
C SER A 367 8.11 -7.92 -40.58
N THR A 368 9.34 -7.86 -41.08
CA THR A 368 9.79 -8.77 -42.11
C THR A 368 11.08 -9.46 -41.71
N ILE A 369 11.22 -10.72 -42.06
CA ILE A 369 12.50 -11.44 -42.04
C ILE A 369 12.94 -11.62 -43.47
N GLY A 370 14.07 -10.99 -43.81
CA GLY A 370 14.70 -11.08 -45.12
C GLY A 370 15.91 -12.00 -45.12
N MET A 371 16.08 -12.73 -46.23
CA MET A 371 17.31 -13.47 -46.56
C MET A 371 17.85 -12.93 -47.84
N VAL A 372 19.18 -12.71 -47.90
CA VAL A 372 19.89 -12.22 -49.05
C VAL A 372 20.76 -13.34 -49.62
N ARG A 373 20.74 -13.50 -50.95
CA ARG A 373 21.64 -14.39 -51.67
C ARG A 373 22.45 -13.60 -52.69
N ASP A 374 23.76 -13.75 -52.65
CA ASP A 374 24.67 -13.20 -53.70
C ASP A 374 24.53 -14.01 -54.98
N ILE A 375 24.23 -13.31 -56.07
CA ILE A 375 24.11 -13.87 -57.42
C ILE A 375 25.07 -13.21 -58.41
N THR A 376 26.04 -12.46 -57.91
CA THR A 376 26.99 -11.67 -58.76
C THR A 376 27.70 -12.50 -59.80
N SER A 377 28.00 -13.75 -59.51
CA SER A 377 28.68 -14.69 -60.43
C SER A 377 27.74 -15.59 -61.25
N MET A 378 26.42 -15.46 -61.05
CA MET A 378 25.45 -16.29 -61.78
C MET A 378 25.02 -15.59 -63.07
N HIS A 379 25.06 -16.30 -64.22
CA HIS A 379 24.43 -15.84 -65.45
C HIS A 379 22.89 -15.84 -65.26
N LEU A 380 22.21 -14.76 -65.69
CA LEU A 380 20.79 -14.49 -65.49
C LEU A 380 19.83 -15.37 -66.34
N ASP A 381 20.32 -16.51 -66.90
CA ASP A 381 19.58 -17.31 -67.88
C ASP A 381 18.88 -18.56 -67.34
N GLU A 382 18.78 -18.74 -66.03
CA GLU A 382 18.02 -19.86 -65.48
C GLU A 382 16.87 -19.39 -64.58
N ASP A 383 15.64 -19.78 -64.96
CA ASP A 383 14.43 -19.69 -64.16
C ASP A 383 14.65 -20.40 -62.83
N PHE A 384 14.79 -19.61 -61.74
CA PHE A 384 14.90 -20.13 -60.39
C PHE A 384 13.53 -20.17 -59.76
N ASP A 385 12.83 -21.28 -59.91
CA ASP A 385 11.79 -21.74 -58.95
C ASP A 385 12.49 -22.32 -57.72
N ILE A 386 12.49 -21.60 -56.61
CA ILE A 386 12.73 -22.12 -55.26
C ILE A 386 11.75 -21.45 -54.30
#